data_20a1e408aa47e2ddcb1199763e94515f
#
_entry.id   20a1e408aa47e2ddcb1199763e94515f
#
_cell.length_a   1.000
_cell.length_b   1.000
_cell.length_c   1.000
_cell.angle_alpha   90.00
_cell.angle_beta   90.00
_cell.angle_gamma   90.00
#
_symmetry.space_group_name_H-M   'P 1'
#
loop_
_entity.id
_entity.type
_entity.pdbx_description
1 polymer ?
#
loop_
_entity_poly.entity_id
_entity_poly.type
_entity_poly.pdbx_seq_one_letter_code
_entity_poly.pdbx_strand_id
1 'polypeptide(L)'
;MPSDLSKQLRSSLCDWWREHTRTLGRLGAASLLIRELFGFLRDSTPAGRRSRYGDLDYDWEQRVNTTAGSVDWRTRLLGLFHSPYQPTEPGLFRAMMAALPVDFQEFTFIDIGSGKGRALLLAAEYPFTKIIGVELIADLHRAAEENIASWRAQSPARQVAAIEALCTDACEFVFPETPLVVYLFNPLPEAGLRAAVRNLEESWKRAPRAVWILYHNPLLEGVLTESGLFAKERGESEYSVFKMRSA
;
A
#
# COMPACT_ATOMS: atom_id res chain seq x y z
N MET A 1 -22.08 -6.90 -5.30
CA MET A 1 -22.01 -8.29 -5.74
C MET A 1 -21.41 -9.17 -4.64
N PRO A 2 -22.23 -9.92 -3.86
CA PRO A 2 -21.69 -10.66 -2.69
C PRO A 2 -20.86 -11.89 -3.03
N SER A 3 -20.91 -12.38 -4.29
CA SER A 3 -20.27 -13.64 -4.68
C SER A 3 -18.73 -13.55 -4.88
N ASP A 4 -18.22 -12.39 -5.10
CA ASP A 4 -16.79 -12.20 -5.41
C ASP A 4 -15.94 -12.12 -4.12
N LEU A 5 -16.39 -11.38 -3.13
CA LEU A 5 -15.71 -11.24 -1.84
C LEU A 5 -15.60 -12.57 -1.07
N SER A 6 -16.62 -13.44 -1.15
CA SER A 6 -16.57 -14.76 -0.50
C SER A 6 -15.59 -15.70 -1.19
N LYS A 7 -15.39 -15.58 -2.50
CA LYS A 7 -14.38 -16.32 -3.25
C LYS A 7 -12.97 -15.82 -2.89
N GLN A 8 -12.78 -14.51 -2.83
CA GLN A 8 -11.51 -13.90 -2.40
C GLN A 8 -11.13 -14.32 -0.99
N LEU A 9 -12.06 -14.27 -0.02
CA LEU A 9 -11.81 -14.74 1.35
C LEU A 9 -11.40 -16.21 1.40
N ARG A 10 -12.08 -17.08 0.65
CA ARG A 10 -11.73 -18.51 0.60
C ARG A 10 -10.35 -18.73 -0.04
N SER A 11 -10.06 -18.07 -1.14
CA SER A 11 -8.74 -18.14 -1.79
C SER A 11 -7.64 -17.69 -0.83
N SER A 12 -7.78 -16.51 -0.26
CA SER A 12 -6.79 -15.93 0.67
C SER A 12 -6.58 -16.80 1.91
N LEU A 13 -7.65 -17.35 2.48
CA LEU A 13 -7.55 -18.29 3.61
C LEU A 13 -6.82 -19.58 3.22
N CYS A 14 -7.11 -20.13 2.04
CA CYS A 14 -6.47 -21.35 1.56
C CYS A 14 -4.97 -21.14 1.32
N ASP A 15 -4.59 -20.00 0.73
CA ASP A 15 -3.21 -19.67 0.43
C ASP A 15 -2.42 -19.38 1.72
N TRP A 16 -2.99 -18.60 2.62
CA TRP A 16 -2.46 -18.35 3.96
C TRP A 16 -2.25 -19.67 4.73
N TRP A 17 -3.25 -20.56 4.70
CA TRP A 17 -3.17 -21.86 5.38
C TRP A 17 -2.07 -22.74 4.81
N ARG A 18 -1.93 -22.84 3.48
CA ARG A 18 -0.88 -23.60 2.82
C ARG A 18 0.51 -23.10 3.17
N GLU A 19 0.70 -21.78 3.17
CA GLU A 19 1.96 -21.14 3.49
C GLU A 19 2.37 -21.43 4.94
N HIS A 20 1.49 -21.15 5.90
CA HIS A 20 1.80 -21.30 7.32
C HIS A 20 1.85 -22.76 7.78
N THR A 21 1.13 -23.68 7.13
CA THR A 21 1.27 -25.12 7.44
C THR A 21 2.59 -25.69 6.94
N ARG A 22 3.20 -25.14 5.93
CA ARG A 22 4.54 -25.54 5.45
C ARG A 22 5.64 -25.13 6.43
N THR A 23 5.50 -23.96 7.07
CA THR A 23 6.51 -23.41 7.97
C THR A 23 6.33 -23.83 9.43
N LEU A 24 5.10 -23.85 9.93
CA LEU A 24 4.76 -24.03 11.35
C LEU A 24 4.08 -25.37 11.64
N GLY A 25 3.77 -26.16 10.62
CA GLY A 25 2.92 -27.33 10.75
C GLY A 25 1.45 -26.99 11.02
N ARG A 26 0.55 -28.00 10.96
CA ARG A 26 -0.91 -27.75 11.08
C ARG A 26 -1.33 -27.16 12.44
N LEU A 27 -0.73 -27.61 13.53
CA LEU A 27 -1.05 -27.11 14.89
C LEU A 27 -0.54 -25.67 15.08
N GLY A 28 0.67 -25.36 14.57
CA GLY A 28 1.22 -24.01 14.62
C GLY A 28 0.39 -23.03 13.80
N ALA A 29 0.00 -23.40 12.59
CA ALA A 29 -0.87 -22.58 11.73
C ALA A 29 -2.25 -22.34 12.36
N ALA A 30 -2.86 -23.38 12.98
CA ALA A 30 -4.12 -23.23 13.69
C ALA A 30 -4.02 -22.30 14.90
N SER A 31 -2.96 -22.44 15.71
CA SER A 31 -2.70 -21.54 16.85
C SER A 31 -2.51 -20.08 16.40
N LEU A 32 -1.76 -19.87 15.32
CA LEU A 32 -1.56 -18.55 14.73
C LEU A 32 -2.89 -17.97 14.25
N LEU A 33 -3.70 -18.73 13.51
CA LEU A 33 -5.01 -18.28 13.02
C LEU A 33 -5.94 -17.88 14.18
N ILE A 34 -5.99 -18.67 15.25
CA ILE A 34 -6.80 -18.35 16.44
C ILE A 34 -6.31 -17.05 17.08
N ARG A 35 -5.00 -16.83 17.17
CA ARG A 35 -4.43 -15.60 17.73
C ARG A 35 -4.77 -14.39 16.88
N GLU A 36 -4.68 -14.50 15.56
CA GLU A 36 -5.04 -13.42 14.63
C GLU A 36 -6.54 -13.10 14.69
N LEU A 37 -7.41 -14.11 14.72
CA LEU A 37 -8.85 -13.92 14.88
C LEU A 37 -9.20 -13.28 16.23
N PHE A 38 -8.52 -13.68 17.32
CA PHE A 38 -8.73 -13.05 18.63
C PHE A 38 -8.27 -11.58 18.63
N GLY A 39 -7.10 -11.30 18.03
CA GLY A 39 -6.63 -9.94 17.78
C GLY A 39 -7.66 -9.09 17.01
N PHE A 40 -8.20 -9.64 15.91
CA PHE A 40 -9.24 -9.01 15.12
C PHE A 40 -10.50 -8.67 15.94
N LEU A 41 -10.98 -9.59 16.76
CA LEU A 41 -12.16 -9.37 17.61
C LEU A 41 -11.90 -8.26 18.65
N ARG A 42 -10.73 -8.30 19.31
CA ARG A 42 -10.32 -7.26 20.28
C ARG A 42 -10.24 -5.89 19.62
N ASP A 43 -9.60 -5.80 18.46
CA ASP A 43 -9.41 -4.55 17.71
C ASP A 43 -10.69 -4.06 17.02
N SER A 44 -11.71 -4.93 16.96
CA SER A 44 -13.05 -4.57 16.48
C SER A 44 -13.89 -3.82 17.52
N THR A 45 -13.43 -3.76 18.77
CA THR A 45 -14.11 -2.98 19.82
C THR A 45 -14.01 -1.47 19.57
N PRO A 46 -15.01 -0.65 20.01
CA PRO A 46 -14.95 0.80 19.85
C PRO A 46 -13.70 1.44 20.48
N ALA A 47 -13.21 0.91 21.59
CA ALA A 47 -12.00 1.38 22.26
C ALA A 47 -10.73 1.04 21.45
N GLY A 48 -10.62 -0.19 20.95
CA GLY A 48 -9.51 -0.62 20.08
C GLY A 48 -9.45 0.19 18.78
N ARG A 49 -10.61 0.53 18.21
CA ARG A 49 -10.69 1.38 17.01
C ARG A 49 -10.14 2.78 17.26
N ARG A 50 -10.50 3.43 18.37
CA ARG A 50 -10.02 4.80 18.70
C ARG A 50 -8.53 4.86 18.92
N SER A 51 -7.93 3.88 19.57
CA SER A 51 -6.48 3.90 19.84
C SER A 51 -5.61 3.64 18.60
N ARG A 52 -6.14 2.94 17.59
CA ARG A 52 -5.38 2.51 16.42
C ARG A 52 -5.58 3.40 15.18
N TYR A 53 -6.63 4.23 15.12
CA TYR A 53 -7.06 4.92 13.91
C TYR A 53 -7.15 6.43 14.06
N GLY A 54 -6.33 7.00 14.92
CA GLY A 54 -6.41 8.33 15.50
C GLY A 54 -6.15 9.54 14.60
N ASP A 55 -5.97 9.39 13.29
CA ASP A 55 -5.77 10.55 12.42
C ASP A 55 -7.06 10.95 11.70
N LEU A 56 -8.03 11.39 12.50
CA LEU A 56 -9.29 11.96 12.02
C LEU A 56 -9.12 13.41 11.54
N ASP A 57 -8.09 14.11 12.00
CA ASP A 57 -7.88 15.54 11.71
C ASP A 57 -7.62 15.75 10.22
N TYR A 58 -6.77 14.91 9.61
CA TYR A 58 -6.54 14.95 8.16
C TYR A 58 -7.83 14.75 7.36
N ASP A 59 -8.64 13.74 7.72
CA ASP A 59 -9.90 13.44 7.02
C ASP A 59 -10.89 14.61 7.15
N TRP A 60 -10.96 15.23 8.33
CA TRP A 60 -11.81 16.38 8.58
C TRP A 60 -11.35 17.61 7.76
N GLU A 61 -10.08 17.94 7.81
CA GLU A 61 -9.49 19.06 7.06
C GLU A 61 -9.65 18.92 5.55
N GLN A 62 -9.40 17.71 5.05
CA GLN A 62 -9.46 17.40 3.62
C GLN A 62 -10.83 16.91 3.16
N ARG A 63 -11.85 16.84 4.05
CA ARG A 63 -13.21 16.34 3.78
C ARG A 63 -13.23 15.01 3.02
N VAL A 64 -12.39 14.09 3.43
CA VAL A 64 -12.24 12.75 2.87
C VAL A 64 -12.51 11.68 3.93
N ASN A 65 -12.55 10.42 3.55
CA ASN A 65 -12.77 9.28 4.44
C ASN A 65 -11.67 8.25 4.22
N THR A 66 -10.46 8.59 4.63
CA THR A 66 -9.28 7.72 4.46
C THR A 66 -8.89 6.96 5.73
N THR A 67 -9.60 7.14 6.85
CA THR A 67 -9.33 6.39 8.08
C THR A 67 -9.79 4.93 7.98
N ALA A 68 -9.14 4.04 8.75
CA ALA A 68 -9.53 2.64 8.81
C ALA A 68 -10.83 2.39 9.60
N GLY A 69 -11.31 3.37 10.38
CA GLY A 69 -12.52 3.24 11.22
C GLY A 69 -13.81 2.96 10.44
N SER A 70 -13.88 3.36 9.18
CA SER A 70 -15.04 3.16 8.29
C SER A 70 -14.93 1.94 7.37
N VAL A 71 -13.87 1.13 7.50
CA VAL A 71 -13.72 -0.10 6.70
C VAL A 71 -14.71 -1.17 7.17
N ASP A 72 -15.48 -1.75 6.23
CA ASP A 72 -16.39 -2.84 6.50
C ASP A 72 -15.70 -4.05 7.13
N TRP A 73 -16.40 -4.78 7.99
CA TRP A 73 -15.85 -5.93 8.71
C TRP A 73 -15.32 -7.04 7.78
N ARG A 74 -15.93 -7.20 6.59
CA ARG A 74 -15.51 -8.19 5.59
C ARG A 74 -14.15 -7.84 4.97
N THR A 75 -13.98 -6.58 4.60
CA THR A 75 -12.71 -6.04 4.10
C THR A 75 -11.63 -6.10 5.17
N ARG A 76 -11.97 -5.86 6.44
CA ARG A 76 -11.07 -6.03 7.57
C ARG A 76 -10.68 -7.50 7.80
N LEU A 77 -11.61 -8.43 7.57
CA LEU A 77 -11.32 -9.86 7.64
C LEU A 77 -10.38 -10.31 6.50
N LEU A 78 -10.55 -9.77 5.29
CA LEU A 78 -9.57 -9.96 4.20
C LEU A 78 -8.19 -9.46 4.59
N GLY A 79 -8.10 -8.33 5.27
CA GLY A 79 -6.85 -7.75 5.77
C GLY A 79 -6.07 -8.66 6.73
N LEU A 80 -6.70 -9.65 7.39
CA LEU A 80 -5.97 -10.66 8.18
C LEU A 80 -5.10 -11.58 7.31
N PHE A 81 -5.48 -11.78 6.05
CA PHE A 81 -4.81 -12.68 5.12
C PHE A 81 -3.90 -11.95 4.13
N HIS A 82 -4.05 -10.64 4.01
CA HIS A 82 -3.21 -9.78 3.17
C HIS A 82 -2.40 -8.82 4.05
N SER A 83 -2.90 -7.63 4.26
CA SER A 83 -2.37 -6.64 5.19
C SER A 83 -3.54 -5.78 5.69
N PRO A 84 -3.69 -5.54 7.01
CA PRO A 84 -4.75 -4.68 7.48
C PRO A 84 -4.54 -3.26 6.97
N TYR A 85 -5.62 -2.65 6.46
CA TYR A 85 -5.56 -1.28 6.00
C TYR A 85 -5.18 -0.33 7.15
N GLN A 86 -4.12 0.44 6.94
CA GLN A 86 -3.64 1.50 7.83
C GLN A 86 -3.43 2.77 7.00
N PRO A 87 -4.00 3.91 7.41
CA PRO A 87 -3.75 5.17 6.73
C PRO A 87 -2.33 5.67 7.01
N THR A 88 -1.69 6.21 5.99
CA THR A 88 -0.37 6.84 6.10
C THR A 88 -0.46 8.11 6.95
N GLU A 89 0.44 8.26 7.91
CA GLU A 89 0.55 9.48 8.73
C GLU A 89 1.19 10.61 7.88
N PRO A 90 0.56 11.81 7.82
CA PRO A 90 1.00 12.89 6.92
C PRO A 90 2.42 13.42 7.21
N GLY A 91 2.80 13.56 8.48
CA GLY A 91 4.13 14.06 8.85
C GLY A 91 5.23 13.08 8.45
N LEU A 92 5.02 11.78 8.67
CA LEU A 92 5.96 10.74 8.27
C LEU A 92 6.06 10.64 6.73
N PHE A 93 4.93 10.76 6.00
CA PHE A 93 4.96 10.80 4.54
C PHE A 93 5.82 11.96 4.03
N ARG A 94 5.66 13.16 4.59
CA ARG A 94 6.47 14.32 4.21
C ARG A 94 7.96 14.12 4.54
N ALA A 95 8.29 13.47 5.66
CA ALA A 95 9.66 13.13 6.01
C ALA A 95 10.28 12.14 4.99
N MET A 96 9.52 11.13 4.58
CA MET A 96 9.93 10.18 3.53
C MET A 96 10.16 10.88 2.18
N MET A 97 9.25 11.78 1.79
CA MET A 97 9.40 12.54 0.55
C MET A 97 10.63 13.45 0.58
N ALA A 98 10.89 14.11 1.71
CA ALA A 98 12.07 14.97 1.90
C ALA A 98 13.40 14.17 1.88
N ALA A 99 13.37 12.87 2.09
CA ALA A 99 14.55 12.00 2.02
C ALA A 99 14.96 11.64 0.58
N LEU A 100 14.11 11.92 -0.42
CA LEU A 100 14.38 11.61 -1.82
C LEU A 100 15.17 12.75 -2.49
N PRO A 101 16.35 12.48 -3.06
CA PRO A 101 17.14 13.47 -3.78
C PRO A 101 16.73 13.54 -5.27
N VAL A 102 15.43 13.84 -5.55
CA VAL A 102 14.87 13.82 -6.91
C VAL A 102 14.09 15.08 -7.22
N ASP A 103 14.00 15.45 -8.50
CA ASP A 103 13.01 16.41 -9.00
C ASP A 103 11.70 15.67 -9.27
N PHE A 104 10.69 15.89 -8.46
CA PHE A 104 9.40 15.20 -8.59
C PHE A 104 8.71 15.47 -9.92
N GLN A 105 9.02 16.58 -10.61
CA GLN A 105 8.45 16.89 -11.91
C GLN A 105 8.83 15.91 -13.03
N GLU A 106 9.88 15.11 -12.80
CA GLU A 106 10.32 14.07 -13.73
C GLU A 106 9.74 12.69 -13.41
N PHE A 107 9.07 12.53 -12.26
CA PHE A 107 8.68 11.23 -11.74
C PHE A 107 7.16 11.00 -11.75
N THR A 108 6.80 9.73 -11.92
CA THR A 108 5.47 9.22 -11.62
C THR A 108 5.49 8.59 -10.22
N PHE A 109 4.52 8.98 -9.37
CA PHE A 109 4.32 8.35 -8.06
C PHE A 109 3.39 7.14 -8.19
N ILE A 110 3.75 6.01 -7.57
CA ILE A 110 2.94 4.79 -7.57
C ILE A 110 2.79 4.31 -6.12
N ASP A 111 1.55 4.13 -5.67
CA ASP A 111 1.21 3.56 -4.38
C ASP A 111 0.69 2.13 -4.57
N ILE A 112 1.45 1.14 -4.14
CA ILE A 112 1.09 -0.28 -4.19
C ILE A 112 0.34 -0.66 -2.92
N GLY A 113 -0.93 -1.07 -3.08
CA GLY A 113 -1.86 -1.25 -1.96
C GLY A 113 -2.41 0.09 -1.48
N SER A 114 -2.89 0.92 -2.41
CA SER A 114 -3.28 2.31 -2.13
C SER A 114 -4.47 2.47 -1.17
N GLY A 115 -5.18 1.38 -0.87
CA GLY A 115 -6.29 1.38 0.06
C GLY A 115 -7.35 2.41 -0.33
N LYS A 116 -7.66 3.31 0.58
CA LYS A 116 -8.60 4.42 0.37
C LYS A 116 -7.95 5.69 -0.22
N GLY A 117 -6.68 5.61 -0.66
CA GLY A 117 -6.01 6.66 -1.44
C GLY A 117 -5.37 7.77 -0.61
N ARG A 118 -5.15 7.65 0.71
CA ARG A 118 -4.54 8.74 1.50
C ARG A 118 -3.16 9.12 0.97
N ALA A 119 -2.28 8.16 0.68
CA ALA A 119 -0.95 8.46 0.16
C ALA A 119 -1.01 9.12 -1.24
N LEU A 120 -2.03 8.83 -2.05
CA LEU A 120 -2.24 9.52 -3.33
C LEU A 120 -2.56 11.00 -3.15
N LEU A 121 -3.40 11.33 -2.15
CA LEU A 121 -3.75 12.71 -1.83
C LEU A 121 -2.56 13.48 -1.26
N LEU A 122 -1.74 12.83 -0.41
CA LEU A 122 -0.51 13.41 0.12
C LEU A 122 0.54 13.61 -0.99
N ALA A 123 0.67 12.66 -1.93
CA ALA A 123 1.56 12.78 -3.08
C ALA A 123 1.14 13.94 -4.00
N ALA A 124 -0.14 14.28 -4.04
CA ALA A 124 -0.65 15.40 -4.81
C ALA A 124 -0.23 16.80 -4.26
N GLU A 125 0.38 16.85 -3.09
CA GLU A 125 1.04 18.06 -2.58
C GLU A 125 2.39 18.33 -3.30
N TYR A 126 2.90 17.35 -4.07
CA TYR A 126 4.18 17.40 -4.79
C TYR A 126 3.95 17.45 -6.31
N PRO A 127 4.86 18.06 -7.08
CA PRO A 127 4.68 18.27 -8.51
C PRO A 127 5.01 17.01 -9.34
N PHE A 128 4.49 15.85 -8.99
CA PHE A 128 4.62 14.64 -9.81
C PHE A 128 3.96 14.80 -11.18
N THR A 129 4.48 14.14 -12.20
CA THR A 129 3.86 14.12 -13.53
C THR A 129 2.54 13.34 -13.52
N LYS A 130 2.48 12.26 -12.77
CA LYS A 130 1.32 11.39 -12.60
C LYS A 130 1.36 10.72 -11.23
N ILE A 131 0.18 10.43 -10.68
CA ILE A 131 0.02 9.71 -9.41
C ILE A 131 -0.92 8.52 -9.67
N ILE A 132 -0.47 7.32 -9.35
CA ILE A 132 -1.20 6.07 -9.61
C ILE A 132 -1.33 5.28 -8.30
N GLY A 133 -2.55 4.91 -7.94
CA GLY A 133 -2.84 3.96 -6.87
C GLY A 133 -3.21 2.60 -7.44
N VAL A 134 -2.64 1.55 -6.88
CA VAL A 134 -2.93 0.15 -7.24
C VAL A 134 -3.56 -0.53 -6.04
N GLU A 135 -4.81 -0.96 -6.15
CA GLU A 135 -5.55 -1.58 -5.05
C GLU A 135 -6.33 -2.79 -5.56
N LEU A 136 -6.16 -3.93 -4.89
CA LEU A 136 -6.83 -5.17 -5.25
C LEU A 136 -8.28 -5.23 -4.76
N ILE A 137 -8.55 -4.62 -3.59
CA ILE A 137 -9.86 -4.72 -2.93
C ILE A 137 -10.80 -3.65 -3.49
N ALA A 138 -11.82 -4.09 -4.25
CA ALA A 138 -12.72 -3.21 -4.97
C ALA A 138 -13.45 -2.16 -4.08
N ASP A 139 -13.76 -2.50 -2.81
CA ASP A 139 -14.41 -1.57 -1.89
C ASP A 139 -13.46 -0.46 -1.40
N LEU A 140 -12.16 -0.78 -1.20
CA LEU A 140 -11.14 0.22 -0.88
C LEU A 140 -10.85 1.10 -2.08
N HIS A 141 -10.71 0.51 -3.26
CA HIS A 141 -10.55 1.24 -4.52
C HIS A 141 -11.69 2.23 -4.77
N ARG A 142 -12.97 1.82 -4.60
CA ARG A 142 -14.13 2.72 -4.73
C ARG A 142 -14.05 3.88 -3.73
N ALA A 143 -13.69 3.60 -2.48
CA ALA A 143 -13.48 4.64 -1.48
C ALA A 143 -12.35 5.61 -1.88
N ALA A 144 -11.27 5.12 -2.52
CA ALA A 144 -10.20 5.97 -3.04
C ALA A 144 -10.72 6.90 -4.15
N GLU A 145 -11.51 6.40 -5.08
CA GLU A 145 -12.12 7.23 -6.15
C GLU A 145 -13.03 8.33 -5.57
N GLU A 146 -13.88 7.99 -4.59
CA GLU A 146 -14.74 8.94 -3.88
C GLU A 146 -13.91 10.01 -3.14
N ASN A 147 -12.84 9.61 -2.46
CA ASN A 147 -11.94 10.52 -1.77
C ASN A 147 -11.19 11.45 -2.73
N ILE A 148 -10.70 10.94 -3.86
CA ILE A 148 -10.05 11.75 -4.90
C ILE A 148 -11.04 12.76 -5.48
N ALA A 149 -12.26 12.36 -5.77
CA ALA A 149 -13.30 13.25 -6.28
C ALA A 149 -13.67 14.35 -5.27
N SER A 150 -13.86 13.99 -4.00
CA SER A 150 -14.14 14.92 -2.91
C SER A 150 -13.01 15.94 -2.71
N TRP A 151 -11.76 15.46 -2.69
CA TRP A 151 -10.58 16.30 -2.52
C TRP A 151 -10.39 17.28 -3.69
N ARG A 152 -10.60 16.85 -4.94
CA ARG A 152 -10.55 17.72 -6.12
C ARG A 152 -11.62 18.81 -6.09
N ALA A 153 -12.82 18.48 -5.64
CA ALA A 153 -13.93 19.43 -5.56
C ALA A 153 -13.67 20.61 -4.62
N GLN A 154 -12.80 20.43 -3.60
CA GLN A 154 -12.47 21.49 -2.64
C GLN A 154 -11.49 22.52 -3.17
N SER A 155 -10.71 22.19 -4.19
CA SER A 155 -9.68 23.09 -4.74
C SER A 155 -9.58 22.95 -6.26
N PRO A 156 -10.59 23.40 -7.00
CA PRO A 156 -10.61 23.28 -8.47
C PRO A 156 -9.44 23.99 -9.18
N ALA A 157 -8.85 24.99 -8.52
CA ALA A 157 -7.72 25.75 -9.05
C ALA A 157 -6.34 25.10 -8.81
N ARG A 158 -6.26 24.00 -8.04
CA ARG A 158 -5.01 23.27 -7.91
C ARG A 158 -4.64 22.62 -9.23
N GLN A 159 -3.56 23.09 -9.84
CA GLN A 159 -2.88 22.36 -10.93
C GLN A 159 -2.18 21.15 -10.28
N VAL A 160 -2.88 20.03 -10.21
CA VAL A 160 -2.36 18.80 -9.62
C VAL A 160 -2.12 17.81 -10.74
N ALA A 161 -1.12 16.97 -10.56
CA ALA A 161 -0.92 15.79 -11.37
C ALA A 161 -2.21 14.97 -11.54
N ALA A 162 -2.36 14.28 -12.65
CA ALA A 162 -3.45 13.32 -12.81
C ALA A 162 -3.33 12.24 -11.76
N ILE A 163 -4.35 12.13 -10.89
CA ILE A 163 -4.46 11.03 -9.91
C ILE A 163 -5.37 9.96 -10.53
N GLU A 164 -4.88 8.75 -10.61
CA GLU A 164 -5.58 7.58 -11.12
C GLU A 164 -5.57 6.47 -10.07
N ALA A 165 -6.73 5.96 -9.69
CA ALA A 165 -6.84 4.75 -8.88
C ALA A 165 -7.20 3.58 -9.80
N LEU A 166 -6.51 2.45 -9.64
CA LEU A 166 -6.69 1.25 -10.44
C LEU A 166 -7.06 0.08 -9.54
N CYS A 167 -8.15 -0.63 -9.90
CA CYS A 167 -8.54 -1.86 -9.23
C CYS A 167 -7.87 -3.04 -9.93
N THR A 168 -6.65 -3.37 -9.51
CA THR A 168 -5.85 -4.45 -10.13
C THR A 168 -4.88 -5.08 -9.14
N ASP A 169 -4.41 -6.29 -9.48
CA ASP A 169 -3.35 -6.96 -8.73
C ASP A 169 -1.99 -6.29 -9.01
N ALA A 170 -1.25 -5.97 -7.96
CA ALA A 170 0.10 -5.41 -8.06
C ALA A 170 1.08 -6.35 -8.79
N CYS A 171 0.82 -7.66 -8.74
CA CYS A 171 1.63 -8.67 -9.45
C CYS A 171 1.44 -8.61 -10.97
N GLU A 172 0.32 -8.07 -11.45
CA GLU A 172 -0.04 -7.95 -12.88
C GLU A 172 0.01 -6.49 -13.36
N PHE A 173 0.29 -5.55 -12.46
CA PHE A 173 0.31 -4.13 -12.79
C PHE A 173 1.42 -3.80 -13.80
N VAL A 174 1.05 -3.08 -14.87
CA VAL A 174 2.00 -2.64 -15.89
C VAL A 174 2.62 -1.30 -15.45
N PHE A 175 3.87 -1.35 -14.99
CA PHE A 175 4.59 -0.15 -14.57
C PHE A 175 4.88 0.77 -15.76
N PRO A 176 4.65 2.11 -15.63
CA PRO A 176 5.04 3.09 -16.65
C PRO A 176 6.56 3.06 -16.92
N GLU A 177 6.94 3.46 -18.13
CA GLU A 177 8.36 3.54 -18.55
C GLU A 177 9.01 4.87 -18.14
N THR A 178 8.30 5.76 -17.47
CA THR A 178 8.81 6.99 -16.87
C THR A 178 9.61 6.72 -15.61
N PRO A 179 10.45 7.66 -15.11
CA PRO A 179 11.04 7.57 -13.78
C PRO A 179 9.97 7.38 -12.68
N LEU A 180 10.25 6.55 -11.67
CA LEU A 180 9.28 6.12 -10.68
C LEU A 180 9.70 6.42 -9.25
N VAL A 181 8.75 6.90 -8.44
CA VAL A 181 8.76 6.78 -6.98
C VAL A 181 7.66 5.80 -6.59
N VAL A 182 8.04 4.62 -6.11
CA VAL A 182 7.12 3.56 -5.69
C VAL A 182 7.01 3.59 -4.17
N TYR A 183 5.80 3.74 -3.66
CA TYR A 183 5.48 3.71 -2.24
C TYR A 183 4.88 2.37 -1.86
N LEU A 184 5.33 1.82 -0.73
CA LEU A 184 4.88 0.56 -0.15
C LEU A 184 4.59 0.77 1.33
N PHE A 185 3.40 0.37 1.80
CA PHE A 185 3.08 0.30 3.23
C PHE A 185 2.59 -1.09 3.59
N ASN A 186 3.49 -2.08 3.60
CA ASN A 186 3.17 -3.50 3.83
C ASN A 186 1.93 -3.98 3.06
N PRO A 187 1.87 -3.73 1.74
CA PRO A 187 0.65 -3.93 0.98
C PRO A 187 0.31 -5.41 0.75
N LEU A 188 1.29 -6.29 0.86
CA LEU A 188 1.22 -7.67 0.40
C LEU A 188 1.92 -8.64 1.38
N PRO A 189 1.47 -9.90 1.47
CA PRO A 189 2.27 -10.99 2.03
C PRO A 189 3.60 -11.15 1.28
N GLU A 190 4.57 -11.83 1.87
CA GLU A 190 5.92 -11.95 1.31
C GLU A 190 5.92 -12.48 -0.13
N ALA A 191 5.15 -13.52 -0.43
CA ALA A 191 5.08 -14.10 -1.78
C ALA A 191 4.54 -13.09 -2.81
N GLY A 192 3.51 -12.31 -2.44
CA GLY A 192 2.96 -11.25 -3.28
C GLY A 192 3.93 -10.09 -3.47
N LEU A 193 4.62 -9.66 -2.40
CA LEU A 193 5.64 -8.61 -2.51
C LEU A 193 6.79 -9.05 -3.41
N ARG A 194 7.26 -10.29 -3.29
CA ARG A 194 8.28 -10.87 -4.20
C ARG A 194 7.81 -10.89 -5.66
N ALA A 195 6.54 -11.18 -5.91
CA ALA A 195 5.98 -11.17 -7.26
C ALA A 195 5.89 -9.73 -7.82
N ALA A 196 5.40 -8.77 -7.03
CA ALA A 196 5.33 -7.36 -7.44
C ALA A 196 6.73 -6.76 -7.69
N VAL A 197 7.71 -7.09 -6.84
CA VAL A 197 9.10 -6.67 -7.02
C VAL A 197 9.69 -7.25 -8.31
N ARG A 198 9.51 -8.55 -8.59
CA ARG A 198 9.95 -9.15 -9.86
C ARG A 198 9.29 -8.47 -11.07
N ASN A 199 8.01 -8.16 -10.99
CA ASN A 199 7.31 -7.44 -12.05
C ASN A 199 7.92 -6.05 -12.30
N LEU A 200 8.28 -5.31 -11.24
CA LEU A 200 8.98 -4.03 -11.35
C LEU A 200 10.38 -4.20 -11.97
N GLU A 201 11.12 -5.21 -11.57
CA GLU A 201 12.45 -5.54 -12.12
C GLU A 201 12.39 -5.88 -13.62
N GLU A 202 11.40 -6.68 -14.03
CA GLU A 202 11.19 -7.01 -15.43
C GLU A 202 10.78 -5.77 -16.25
N SER A 203 9.94 -4.91 -15.69
CA SER A 203 9.60 -3.63 -16.30
C SER A 203 10.84 -2.74 -16.47
N TRP A 204 11.71 -2.69 -15.45
CA TRP A 204 12.94 -1.92 -15.53
C TRP A 204 13.94 -2.50 -16.54
N LYS A 205 14.08 -3.83 -16.64
CA LYS A 205 14.94 -4.48 -17.65
C LYS A 205 14.49 -4.18 -19.08
N ARG A 206 13.17 -4.05 -19.32
CA ARG A 206 12.64 -3.66 -20.64
C ARG A 206 12.89 -2.21 -20.97
N ALA A 207 12.75 -1.32 -19.97
CA ALA A 207 12.93 0.13 -20.10
C ALA A 207 13.68 0.67 -18.86
N PRO A 208 15.04 0.66 -18.88
CA PRO A 208 15.86 1.16 -17.78
C PRO A 208 15.59 2.64 -17.50
N ARG A 209 15.31 2.98 -16.24
CA ARG A 209 14.97 4.31 -15.77
C ARG A 209 15.27 4.48 -14.29
N ALA A 210 15.23 5.70 -13.78
CA ALA A 210 15.36 5.94 -12.34
C ALA A 210 14.14 5.37 -11.61
N VAL A 211 14.36 4.50 -10.60
CA VAL A 211 13.32 3.94 -9.73
C VAL A 211 13.77 4.08 -8.29
N TRP A 212 12.92 4.73 -7.50
CA TRP A 212 13.06 4.84 -6.06
C TRP A 212 11.92 4.10 -5.39
N ILE A 213 12.20 3.44 -4.27
CA ILE A 213 11.18 2.80 -3.44
C ILE A 213 11.20 3.42 -2.05
N LEU A 214 10.05 3.92 -1.61
CA LEU A 214 9.78 4.32 -0.23
C LEU A 214 9.03 3.18 0.45
N TYR A 215 9.68 2.46 1.34
CA TYR A 215 9.07 1.36 2.07
C TYR A 215 8.76 1.80 3.51
N HIS A 216 7.51 2.15 3.75
CA HIS A 216 6.98 2.53 5.07
C HIS A 216 6.77 1.26 5.91
N ASN A 217 7.24 1.28 7.17
CA ASN A 217 7.20 0.15 8.10
C ASN A 217 7.72 -1.16 7.44
N PRO A 218 9.01 -1.24 7.08
CA PRO A 218 9.54 -2.22 6.14
C PRO A 218 9.72 -3.62 6.77
N LEU A 219 8.60 -4.31 7.07
CA LEU A 219 8.61 -5.63 7.71
C LEU A 219 9.25 -6.72 6.84
N LEU A 220 9.20 -6.57 5.53
CA LEU A 220 9.72 -7.52 4.54
C LEU A 220 10.86 -6.91 3.71
N GLU A 221 11.68 -6.09 4.33
CA GLU A 221 12.80 -5.39 3.68
C GLU A 221 13.76 -6.35 2.96
N GLY A 222 13.90 -7.57 3.48
CA GLY A 222 14.71 -8.64 2.89
C GLY A 222 14.37 -8.92 1.44
N VAL A 223 13.10 -8.79 1.05
CA VAL A 223 12.65 -9.01 -0.33
C VAL A 223 13.36 -8.09 -1.33
N LEU A 224 13.57 -6.83 -0.96
CA LEU A 224 14.27 -5.85 -1.81
C LEU A 224 15.78 -6.06 -1.78
N THR A 225 16.35 -6.35 -0.61
CA THR A 225 17.82 -6.55 -0.49
C THR A 225 18.28 -7.82 -1.16
N GLU A 226 17.51 -8.89 -1.13
CA GLU A 226 17.81 -10.19 -1.75
C GLU A 226 17.74 -10.15 -3.27
N SER A 227 16.99 -9.21 -3.86
CA SER A 227 16.90 -9.09 -5.32
C SER A 227 18.23 -8.70 -5.97
N GLY A 228 19.12 -8.04 -5.25
CA GLY A 228 20.41 -7.57 -5.73
C GLY A 228 20.36 -6.35 -6.66
N LEU A 229 19.18 -5.99 -7.17
CA LEU A 229 18.97 -4.84 -8.07
C LEU A 229 18.73 -3.53 -7.32
N PHE A 230 18.34 -3.60 -6.04
CA PHE A 230 18.10 -2.42 -5.23
C PHE A 230 19.27 -2.14 -4.27
N ALA A 231 19.65 -0.88 -4.16
CA ALA A 231 20.54 -0.39 -3.13
C ALA A 231 19.72 0.32 -2.06
N LYS A 232 19.97 -0.01 -0.79
CA LYS A 232 19.39 0.73 0.34
C LYS A 232 20.19 2.01 0.49
N GLU A 233 19.56 3.15 0.28
CA GLU A 233 20.17 4.48 0.39
C GLU A 233 20.01 5.06 1.80
N ARG A 234 18.85 4.80 2.43
CA ARG A 234 18.56 5.23 3.78
C ARG A 234 17.67 4.20 4.48
N GLY A 235 17.81 4.08 5.80
CA GLY A 235 16.90 3.29 6.64
C GLY A 235 16.78 3.92 8.00
N GLU A 236 15.53 4.07 8.46
CA GLU A 236 15.13 4.48 9.79
C GLU A 236 14.21 3.41 10.39
N SER A 237 13.80 3.56 11.64
CA SER A 237 12.90 2.57 12.28
C SER A 237 11.54 2.47 11.60
N GLU A 238 11.07 3.56 10.98
CA GLU A 238 9.72 3.65 10.42
C GLU A 238 9.68 3.51 8.90
N TYR A 239 10.81 3.72 8.20
CA TYR A 239 10.86 3.57 6.75
C TYR A 239 12.26 3.30 6.21
N SER A 240 12.32 2.77 5.00
CA SER A 240 13.54 2.59 4.23
C SER A 240 13.39 3.16 2.82
N VAL A 241 14.49 3.69 2.31
CA VAL A 241 14.60 4.23 0.95
C VAL A 241 15.53 3.35 0.15
N PHE A 242 15.05 2.86 -0.98
CA PHE A 242 15.84 2.09 -1.92
C PHE A 242 15.91 2.79 -3.27
N LYS A 243 17.00 2.56 -3.97
CA LYS A 243 17.18 2.99 -5.35
C LYS A 243 17.52 1.80 -6.22
N MET A 244 16.92 1.70 -7.40
CA MET A 244 17.35 0.75 -8.41
C MET A 244 18.78 1.06 -8.83
N ARG A 245 19.66 0.06 -8.85
CA ARG A 245 21.05 0.22 -9.29
C ARG A 245 21.07 0.56 -10.78
N SER A 246 21.93 1.49 -11.16
CA SER A 246 22.18 1.76 -12.58
C SER A 246 22.72 0.49 -13.25
N ALA A 247 22.30 0.24 -14.49
CA ALA A 247 22.80 -0.86 -15.31
C ALA A 247 24.29 -0.69 -15.63
#